data_a30943e0b1a54ea72de8b914e9c1907b
#
_entry.id   a30943e0b1a54ea72de8b914e9c1907b
#
_cell.length_a   1.000
_cell.length_b   1.000
_cell.length_c   1.000
_cell.angle_alpha   90.00
_cell.angle_beta   90.00
_cell.angle_gamma   90.00
#
_symmetry.space_group_name_H-M   'P 1'
#
loop_
_entity.id
_entity.type
_entity.pdbx_description
1 polymer ?
#
loop_
_entity_poly.entity_id
_entity_poly.type
_entity_poly.pdbx_seq_one_letter_code
_entity_poly.pdbx_strand_id
1 'polypeptide(L)'
;MSGGVDSSVAAALLQRDGHEVVGCFMRLGSPGEELEVPLDGGSCGVGSARIGHQGCCSINDAADARLVAARLGIPFYVVNFRNDFGRIISYFEEEYHAGRTPNPCVRCNDWLKFGKLRQYAEQLGCDAVATGHYAQVARTADGPRIERGLDRAKDQS
;
A
#
# COMPACT_ATOMS: atom_id res chain seq x y z
N MET A 1 -2.75 -4.23 1.07
CA MET A 1 -3.54 -3.80 2.25
C MET A 1 -2.66 -2.84 3.05
N SER A 2 -3.19 -1.69 3.49
CA SER A 2 -2.39 -0.63 4.15
C SER A 2 -2.63 -0.54 5.66
N GLY A 3 -3.35 -1.49 6.26
CA GLY A 3 -3.83 -1.39 7.63
C GLY A 3 -5.09 -0.50 7.79
N GLY A 4 -5.42 0.30 6.78
CA GLY A 4 -6.60 1.16 6.77
C GLY A 4 -7.88 0.44 6.35
N VAL A 5 -9.03 1.08 6.63
CA VAL A 5 -10.37 0.56 6.34
C VAL A 5 -10.59 0.33 4.85
N ASP A 6 -10.22 1.29 4.01
CA ASP A 6 -10.55 1.27 2.57
C ASP A 6 -9.98 0.03 1.86
N SER A 7 -8.70 -0.30 2.10
CA SER A 7 -8.06 -1.49 1.52
C SER A 7 -8.60 -2.81 2.09
N SER A 8 -9.02 -2.80 3.33
CA SER A 8 -9.62 -3.96 4.00
C SER A 8 -11.01 -4.25 3.45
N VAL A 9 -11.81 -3.22 3.25
CA VAL A 9 -13.13 -3.31 2.61
C VAL A 9 -13.01 -3.77 1.17
N ALA A 10 -12.04 -3.26 0.40
CA ALA A 10 -11.79 -3.70 -0.97
C ALA A 10 -11.49 -5.21 -1.03
N ALA A 11 -10.65 -5.73 -0.12
CA ALA A 11 -10.36 -7.16 -0.05
C ALA A 11 -11.62 -7.99 0.29
N ALA A 12 -12.43 -7.55 1.26
CA ALA A 12 -13.67 -8.22 1.64
C ALA A 12 -14.71 -8.25 0.52
N LEU A 13 -14.84 -7.13 -0.22
CA LEU A 13 -15.75 -7.04 -1.36
C LEU A 13 -15.35 -7.99 -2.50
N LEU A 14 -14.07 -8.02 -2.84
CA LEU A 14 -13.56 -8.93 -3.87
C LEU A 14 -13.78 -10.41 -3.49
N GLN A 15 -13.53 -10.77 -2.23
CA GLN A 15 -13.79 -12.13 -1.75
C GLN A 15 -15.28 -12.47 -1.80
N ARG A 16 -16.16 -11.54 -1.40
CA ARG A 16 -17.61 -11.70 -1.50
C ARG A 16 -18.06 -11.90 -2.94
N ASP A 17 -17.44 -11.20 -3.89
CA ASP A 17 -17.75 -11.29 -5.31
C ASP A 17 -17.14 -12.53 -5.98
N GLY A 18 -16.53 -13.44 -5.20
CA GLY A 18 -16.03 -14.76 -5.63
C GLY A 18 -14.61 -14.77 -6.17
N HIS A 19 -13.85 -13.70 -5.99
CA HIS A 19 -12.43 -13.66 -6.37
C HIS A 19 -11.56 -14.36 -5.32
N GLU A 20 -10.52 -15.04 -5.79
CA GLU A 20 -9.44 -15.52 -4.93
C GLU A 20 -8.52 -14.33 -4.59
N VAL A 21 -8.45 -13.96 -3.31
CA VAL A 21 -7.80 -12.74 -2.86
C VAL A 21 -6.53 -13.06 -2.08
N VAL A 22 -5.46 -12.36 -2.42
CA VAL A 22 -4.18 -12.38 -1.69
C VAL A 22 -3.92 -10.99 -1.11
N GLY A 23 -3.74 -10.90 0.20
CA GLY A 23 -3.39 -9.65 0.88
C GLY A 23 -1.90 -9.34 0.71
N CYS A 24 -1.58 -8.11 0.32
CA CYS A 24 -0.21 -7.65 0.25
C CYS A 24 -0.04 -6.33 1.00
N PHE A 25 0.94 -6.25 1.89
CA PHE A 25 1.38 -5.04 2.55
C PHE A 25 2.74 -4.61 2.00
N MET A 26 2.83 -3.35 1.58
CA MET A 26 4.09 -2.78 1.08
C MET A 26 4.83 -2.08 2.22
N ARG A 27 6.00 -2.58 2.57
CA ARG A 27 6.90 -1.91 3.50
C ARG A 27 7.81 -0.96 2.74
N LEU A 28 7.64 0.34 2.95
CA LEU A 28 8.43 1.37 2.28
C LEU A 28 9.67 1.78 3.09
N GLY A 29 9.71 1.46 4.39
CA GLY A 29 10.73 1.89 5.32
C GLY A 29 10.59 3.36 5.71
N SER A 30 10.96 3.69 6.95
CA SER A 30 11.17 5.07 7.36
C SER A 30 12.66 5.38 7.34
N PRO A 31 13.11 6.61 6.95
CA PRO A 31 14.49 7.02 7.12
C PRO A 31 14.89 6.87 8.60
N GLY A 32 15.89 6.06 8.89
CA GLY A 32 16.38 5.83 10.25
C GLY A 32 15.87 4.56 10.95
N GLU A 33 14.98 3.78 10.37
CA GLU A 33 14.63 2.45 10.87
C GLU A 33 15.72 1.44 10.48
N GLU A 34 16.69 1.24 11.35
CA GLU A 34 17.52 0.04 11.31
C GLU A 34 16.70 -1.15 11.78
N LEU A 35 16.57 -2.14 10.92
CA LEU A 35 15.88 -3.38 11.20
C LEU A 35 16.80 -4.29 12.03
N GLU A 36 16.75 -4.17 13.32
CA GLU A 36 16.97 -5.33 14.17
C GLU A 36 15.64 -6.06 14.31
N VAL A 37 15.41 -7.09 13.48
CA VAL A 37 14.45 -8.14 13.80
C VAL A 37 15.24 -9.14 14.65
N PRO A 38 15.04 -9.22 15.95
CA PRO A 38 15.57 -10.34 16.71
C PRO A 38 14.80 -11.58 16.25
N LEU A 39 15.48 -12.49 15.60
CA LEU A 39 15.02 -13.86 15.33
C LEU A 39 15.15 -14.71 16.61
N ASP A 40 14.82 -14.19 17.78
CA ASP A 40 14.79 -14.99 18.99
C ASP A 40 13.48 -14.82 19.75
N GLY A 41 12.81 -15.94 19.92
CA GLY A 41 11.65 -16.05 20.77
C GLY A 41 12.02 -15.77 22.22
N GLY A 42 11.36 -14.78 22.80
CA GLY A 42 11.40 -14.63 24.25
C GLY A 42 11.31 -13.19 24.73
N SER A 43 10.26 -12.97 25.49
CA SER A 43 10.04 -11.89 26.44
C SER A 43 9.22 -10.71 25.97
N CYS A 44 7.99 -10.69 26.44
CA CYS A 44 7.11 -9.53 26.57
C CYS A 44 7.79 -8.44 27.39
N GLY A 45 8.41 -7.46 26.71
CA GLY A 45 8.82 -6.20 27.30
C GLY A 45 7.82 -5.11 26.91
N VAL A 46 6.92 -4.73 27.81
CA VAL A 46 6.02 -3.59 27.66
C VAL A 46 6.83 -2.31 27.70
N GLY A 47 7.27 -1.84 26.56
CA GLY A 47 7.82 -0.52 26.35
C GLY A 47 6.95 0.24 25.38
N SER A 48 5.97 1.01 25.88
CA SER A 48 5.11 1.86 25.07
C SER A 48 5.89 3.08 24.58
N ALA A 49 6.68 2.93 23.52
CA ALA A 49 7.03 4.06 22.69
C ALA A 49 5.83 4.31 21.77
N ARG A 50 5.03 5.33 22.06
CA ARG A 50 4.07 5.92 21.12
C ARG A 50 4.89 6.55 20.00
N ILE A 51 5.30 5.74 19.05
CA ILE A 51 5.81 6.25 17.78
C ILE A 51 4.59 6.81 17.07
N GLY A 52 4.53 8.14 16.93
CA GLY A 52 3.43 8.83 16.28
C GLY A 52 3.18 8.25 14.90
N HIS A 53 1.94 8.36 14.43
CA HIS A 53 1.54 8.06 13.05
C HIS A 53 2.33 8.94 12.07
N GLN A 54 3.53 8.53 11.71
CA GLN A 54 4.35 9.20 10.73
C GLN A 54 4.63 8.24 9.57
N GLY A 55 3.85 8.38 8.52
CA GLY A 55 4.06 7.71 7.23
C GLY A 55 3.06 6.59 6.91
N CYS A 56 2.87 6.37 5.62
CA CYS A 56 1.88 5.43 5.06
C CYS A 56 2.28 3.97 5.16
N CYS A 57 3.01 3.43 6.10
CA CYS A 57 3.34 1.99 6.18
C CYS A 57 4.11 1.69 7.47
N SER A 58 3.51 1.99 8.62
CA SER A 58 4.10 1.67 9.91
C SER A 58 4.04 0.16 10.22
N ILE A 59 4.82 -0.30 11.19
CA ILE A 59 4.79 -1.69 11.67
C ILE A 59 3.40 -2.02 12.23
N ASN A 60 2.74 -1.06 12.87
CA ASN A 60 1.38 -1.23 13.41
C ASN A 60 0.37 -1.45 12.28
N ASP A 61 0.48 -0.70 11.17
CA ASP A 61 -0.39 -0.89 10.00
C ASP A 61 -0.22 -2.28 9.37
N ALA A 62 1.00 -2.83 9.41
CA ALA A 62 1.25 -4.20 8.94
C ALA A 62 0.59 -5.24 9.86
N ALA A 63 0.60 -5.02 11.18
CA ALA A 63 -0.07 -5.89 12.14
C ALA A 63 -1.60 -5.86 11.96
N ASP A 64 -2.17 -4.66 11.78
CA ASP A 64 -3.60 -4.49 11.53
C ASP A 64 -4.02 -5.13 10.20
N ALA A 65 -3.25 -4.94 9.14
CA ALA A 65 -3.49 -5.58 7.85
C ALA A 65 -3.44 -7.12 7.95
N ARG A 66 -2.48 -7.66 8.71
CA ARG A 66 -2.37 -9.10 8.97
C ARG A 66 -3.58 -9.64 9.72
N LEU A 67 -4.05 -8.91 10.74
CA LEU A 67 -5.22 -9.29 11.51
C LEU A 67 -6.49 -9.35 10.65
N VAL A 68 -6.68 -8.36 9.77
CA VAL A 68 -7.80 -8.36 8.83
C VAL A 68 -7.69 -9.51 7.83
N ALA A 69 -6.50 -9.76 7.27
CA ALA A 69 -6.27 -10.88 6.36
C ALA A 69 -6.58 -12.23 7.03
N ALA A 70 -6.17 -12.40 8.29
CA ALA A 70 -6.49 -13.60 9.07
C ALA A 70 -8.00 -13.77 9.29
N ARG A 71 -8.74 -12.68 9.55
CA ARG A 71 -10.21 -12.70 9.68
C ARG A 71 -10.91 -13.05 8.38
N LEU A 72 -10.39 -12.61 7.26
CA LEU A 72 -10.90 -12.93 5.92
C LEU A 72 -10.48 -14.32 5.46
N GLY A 73 -9.54 -14.98 6.16
CA GLY A 73 -8.99 -16.28 5.77
C GLY A 73 -8.17 -16.24 4.47
N ILE A 74 -7.58 -15.08 4.13
CA ILE A 74 -6.79 -14.90 2.92
C ILE A 74 -5.28 -14.97 3.20
N PRO A 75 -4.46 -15.48 2.26
CA PRO A 75 -3.01 -15.40 2.34
C PRO A 75 -2.55 -13.94 2.46
N PHE A 76 -1.47 -13.70 3.23
CA PHE A 76 -0.97 -12.35 3.45
C PHE A 76 0.55 -12.30 3.32
N TYR A 77 1.04 -11.40 2.47
CA TYR A 77 2.46 -11.18 2.23
C TYR A 77 2.88 -9.76 2.60
N VAL A 78 4.07 -9.64 3.16
CA VAL A 78 4.74 -8.35 3.40
C VAL A 78 5.88 -8.24 2.41
N VAL A 79 5.80 -7.26 1.52
CA VAL A 79 6.82 -7.02 0.49
C VAL A 79 7.63 -5.78 0.85
N ASN A 80 8.94 -5.91 0.85
CA ASN A 80 9.85 -4.83 1.20
C ASN A 80 10.25 -4.05 -0.06
N PHE A 81 9.75 -2.83 -0.19
CA PHE A 81 10.09 -1.88 -1.25
C PHE A 81 10.95 -0.71 -0.78
N ARG A 82 11.69 -0.88 0.33
CA ARG A 82 12.53 0.19 0.90
C ARG A 82 13.52 0.76 -0.13
N ASN A 83 14.20 -0.11 -0.87
CA ASN A 83 15.17 0.33 -1.88
C ASN A 83 14.50 1.05 -3.06
N ASP A 84 13.33 0.58 -3.48
CA ASP A 84 12.56 1.22 -4.54
C ASP A 84 11.98 2.56 -4.09
N PHE A 85 11.62 2.69 -2.81
CA PHE A 85 11.15 3.94 -2.22
C PHE A 85 12.25 5.00 -2.13
N GLY A 86 13.51 4.61 -1.93
CA GLY A 86 14.66 5.50 -1.99
C GLY A 86 14.71 6.31 -3.29
N ARG A 87 14.32 5.71 -4.41
CA ARG A 87 14.22 6.41 -5.69
C ARG A 87 13.17 7.54 -5.69
N ILE A 88 12.08 7.36 -4.96
CA ILE A 88 11.05 8.40 -4.82
C ILE A 88 11.57 9.56 -3.98
N ILE A 89 12.35 9.26 -2.94
CA ILE A 89 12.99 10.28 -2.11
C ILE A 89 13.99 11.10 -2.93
N SER A 90 14.87 10.45 -3.69
CA SER A 90 15.82 11.15 -4.57
C SER A 90 15.10 12.03 -5.59
N TYR A 91 14.04 11.52 -6.23
CA TYR A 91 13.19 12.31 -7.12
C TYR A 91 12.62 13.55 -6.41
N PHE A 92 12.13 13.39 -5.17
CA PHE A 92 11.58 14.50 -4.39
C PHE A 92 12.64 15.59 -4.14
N GLU A 93 13.83 15.19 -3.73
CA GLU A 93 14.95 16.10 -3.47
C GLU A 93 15.40 16.84 -4.73
N GLU A 94 15.56 16.13 -5.84
CA GLU A 94 15.96 16.70 -7.15
C GLU A 94 14.96 17.74 -7.65
N GLU A 95 13.67 17.45 -7.60
CA GLU A 95 12.61 18.37 -8.02
C GLU A 95 12.58 19.62 -7.13
N TYR A 96 12.75 19.44 -5.82
CA TYR A 96 12.77 20.54 -4.87
C TYR A 96 13.98 21.46 -5.08
N HIS A 97 15.16 20.88 -5.28
CA HIS A 97 16.37 21.63 -5.62
C HIS A 97 16.26 22.38 -6.95
N ALA A 98 15.51 21.86 -7.89
CA ALA A 98 15.24 22.51 -9.17
C ALA A 98 14.12 23.56 -9.10
N GLY A 99 13.60 23.86 -7.91
CA GLY A 99 12.53 24.86 -7.70
C GLY A 99 11.15 24.41 -8.20
N ARG A 100 10.94 23.11 -8.40
CA ARG A 100 9.66 22.53 -8.80
C ARG A 100 8.94 21.94 -7.59
N THR A 101 7.62 21.80 -7.67
CA THR A 101 6.82 21.17 -6.64
C THR A 101 6.62 19.68 -6.97
N PRO A 102 7.34 18.76 -6.31
CA PRO A 102 7.20 17.33 -6.56
C PRO A 102 5.89 16.78 -5.97
N ASN A 103 5.39 15.71 -6.60
CA ASN A 103 4.30 14.92 -6.04
C ASN A 103 4.76 13.47 -5.80
N PRO A 104 5.30 13.16 -4.62
CA PRO A 104 5.81 11.82 -4.31
C PRO A 104 4.69 10.77 -4.29
N CYS A 105 3.45 11.14 -3.97
CA CYS A 105 2.33 10.20 -3.96
C CYS A 105 1.99 9.69 -5.36
N VAL A 106 2.03 10.56 -6.37
CA VAL A 106 1.84 10.15 -7.76
C VAL A 106 2.94 9.17 -8.19
N ARG A 107 4.21 9.46 -7.87
CA ARG A 107 5.33 8.57 -8.19
C ARG A 107 5.26 7.25 -7.44
N CYS A 108 4.80 7.25 -6.18
CA CYS A 108 4.57 6.04 -5.42
C CYS A 108 3.48 5.17 -6.07
N ASN A 109 2.39 5.77 -6.52
CA ASN A 109 1.35 5.03 -7.22
C ASN A 109 1.88 4.43 -8.52
N ASP A 110 2.55 5.23 -9.36
CA ASP A 110 3.05 4.84 -10.67
C ASP A 110 4.15 3.75 -10.55
N TRP A 111 5.22 4.03 -9.81
CA TRP A 111 6.40 3.15 -9.78
C TRP A 111 6.25 1.95 -8.87
N LEU A 112 5.60 2.10 -7.70
CA LEU A 112 5.51 1.03 -6.73
C LEU A 112 4.18 0.29 -6.81
N LYS A 113 3.04 0.97 -6.68
CA LYS A 113 1.75 0.29 -6.60
C LYS A 113 1.32 -0.31 -7.95
N PHE A 114 1.43 0.44 -9.03
CA PHE A 114 1.04 -0.04 -10.37
C PHE A 114 2.22 -0.57 -11.19
N GLY A 115 3.45 -0.30 -10.78
CA GLY A 115 4.66 -0.87 -11.37
C GLY A 115 5.12 -2.14 -10.64
N LYS A 116 5.90 -1.98 -9.59
CA LYS A 116 6.56 -3.10 -8.88
C LYS A 116 5.59 -4.09 -8.24
N LEU A 117 4.54 -3.61 -7.57
CA LEU A 117 3.55 -4.50 -6.96
C LEU A 117 2.83 -5.34 -8.00
N ARG A 118 2.55 -4.78 -9.17
CA ARG A 118 1.97 -5.55 -10.28
C ARG A 118 2.90 -6.66 -10.74
N GLN A 119 4.20 -6.38 -10.95
CA GLN A 119 5.19 -7.40 -11.31
C GLN A 119 5.26 -8.52 -10.26
N TYR A 120 5.19 -8.15 -8.98
CA TYR A 120 5.16 -9.13 -7.89
C TYR A 120 3.88 -9.98 -7.90
N ALA A 121 2.73 -9.36 -8.16
CA ALA A 121 1.46 -10.05 -8.29
C ALA A 121 1.47 -11.06 -9.46
N GLU A 122 2.02 -10.69 -10.59
CA GLU A 122 2.20 -11.58 -11.75
C GLU A 122 3.09 -12.79 -11.40
N GLN A 123 4.16 -12.61 -10.60
CA GLN A 123 5.01 -13.71 -10.12
C GLN A 123 4.27 -14.65 -9.16
N LEU A 124 3.29 -14.15 -8.42
CA LEU A 124 2.42 -14.95 -7.56
C LEU A 124 1.25 -15.61 -8.31
N GLY A 125 1.14 -15.42 -9.62
CA GLY A 125 0.06 -15.96 -10.44
C GLY A 125 -1.25 -15.18 -10.29
N CYS A 126 -1.22 -13.94 -9.82
CA CYS A 126 -2.41 -13.09 -9.72
C CYS A 126 -2.68 -12.38 -11.04
N ASP A 127 -3.94 -12.35 -11.46
CA ASP A 127 -4.37 -11.72 -12.72
C ASP A 127 -4.45 -10.19 -12.62
N ALA A 128 -4.66 -9.65 -11.41
CA ALA A 128 -4.88 -8.23 -11.19
C ALA A 128 -4.38 -7.74 -9.82
N VAL A 129 -4.21 -6.43 -9.72
CA VAL A 129 -3.95 -5.73 -8.45
C VAL A 129 -5.15 -4.87 -8.11
N ALA A 130 -5.66 -5.01 -6.89
CA ALA A 130 -6.72 -4.18 -6.35
C ALA A 130 -6.19 -3.24 -5.27
N THR A 131 -6.73 -2.04 -5.21
CA THR A 131 -6.37 -1.01 -4.23
C THR A 131 -7.60 -0.37 -3.63
N GLY A 132 -7.45 0.30 -2.49
CA GLY A 132 -8.50 1.08 -1.85
C GLY A 132 -8.65 2.51 -2.39
N HIS A 133 -8.22 2.81 -3.60
CA HIS A 133 -8.41 4.13 -4.20
C HIS A 133 -9.88 4.36 -4.57
N TYR A 134 -10.35 5.60 -4.36
CA TYR A 134 -11.69 6.03 -4.71
C TYR A 134 -11.68 6.56 -6.15
N ALA A 135 -12.04 5.70 -7.06
CA ALA A 135 -12.19 6.04 -8.47
C ALA A 135 -13.40 5.35 -9.05
N GLN A 136 -14.00 5.92 -10.10
CA GLN A 136 -15.05 5.29 -10.87
C GLN A 136 -14.54 4.98 -12.27
N VAL A 137 -15.05 3.90 -12.84
CA VAL A 137 -14.81 3.54 -14.24
C VAL A 137 -16.14 3.56 -14.96
N ALA A 138 -16.34 4.56 -15.83
CA ALA A 138 -17.47 4.60 -16.74
C ALA A 138 -17.11 3.84 -18.04
N ARG A 139 -18.04 3.05 -18.54
CA ARG A 139 -17.92 2.41 -19.86
C ARG A 139 -18.61 3.31 -20.89
N THR A 140 -17.83 3.91 -21.77
CA THR A 140 -18.32 4.76 -22.86
C THR A 140 -18.16 4.07 -24.21
N ALA A 141 -18.76 4.63 -25.26
CA ALA A 141 -18.61 4.12 -26.63
C ALA A 141 -17.15 4.11 -27.10
N ASP A 142 -16.33 5.04 -26.58
CA ASP A 142 -14.90 5.19 -26.92
C ASP A 142 -13.98 4.34 -26.02
N GLY A 143 -14.55 3.53 -25.10
CA GLY A 143 -13.80 2.70 -24.18
C GLY A 143 -13.99 3.09 -22.71
N PRO A 144 -13.25 2.43 -21.79
CA PRO A 144 -13.34 2.74 -20.37
C PRO A 144 -12.70 4.10 -20.05
N ARG A 145 -13.39 4.90 -19.24
CA ARG A 145 -12.94 6.21 -18.75
C ARG A 145 -12.88 6.20 -17.23
N ILE A 146 -11.81 6.74 -16.67
CA ILE A 146 -11.71 6.97 -15.23
C ILE A 146 -12.40 8.29 -14.91
N GLU A 147 -13.27 8.27 -13.91
CA GLU A 147 -14.00 9.42 -13.42
C GLU A 147 -13.72 9.65 -11.94
N ARG A 148 -14.02 10.84 -11.47
CA ARG A 148 -13.88 11.24 -10.07
C ARG A 148 -14.68 10.33 -9.15
N GLY A 149 -14.19 10.15 -7.92
CA GLY A 149 -14.93 9.47 -6.87
C GLY A 149 -16.25 10.17 -6.54
N LEU A 150 -17.26 9.41 -6.16
CA LEU A 150 -18.56 9.97 -5.71
C LEU A 150 -18.39 10.81 -4.44
N ASP A 151 -17.55 10.35 -3.53
CA ASP A 151 -17.22 11.06 -2.31
C ASP A 151 -16.11 12.09 -2.60
N ARG A 152 -16.50 13.36 -2.61
CA ARG A 152 -15.57 14.47 -2.86
C ARG A 152 -14.46 14.60 -1.79
N ALA A 153 -14.71 14.14 -0.57
CA ALA A 153 -13.72 14.17 0.49
C ALA A 153 -12.64 13.08 0.31
N LYS A 154 -12.93 12.07 -0.48
CA LYS A 154 -12.05 10.95 -0.81
C LYS A 154 -11.52 11.00 -2.24
N ASP A 155 -11.91 11.99 -3.01
CA ASP A 155 -11.44 12.18 -4.39
C ASP A 155 -9.93 12.41 -4.40
N GLN A 156 -9.23 11.64 -5.21
CA GLN A 156 -7.77 11.63 -5.33
C GLN A 156 -7.31 12.04 -6.74
N SER A 157 -8.24 12.62 -7.53
CA SER A 157 -7.96 13.09 -8.90
C SER A 157 -7.24 14.43 -8.93
#